data_5faf13123b6ba239bff53b998e353b06
#
_entry.id   5faf13123b6ba239bff53b998e353b06
#
_cell.length_a   1.000
_cell.length_b   1.000
_cell.length_c   1.000
_cell.angle_alpha   90.00
_cell.angle_beta   90.00
_cell.angle_gamma   90.00
#
_symmetry.space_group_name_H-M   'P 1'
#
loop_
_entity.id
_entity.type
_entity.pdbx_description
1 polymer ?
#
loop_
_entity_poly.entity_id
_entity_poly.type
_entity_poly.pdbx_seq_one_letter_code
_entity_poly.pdbx_strand_id
1 'polypeptide(L)'
;MMQTNLQLDLAFNYLENTGTNIFLTGKAGTGKTTFLKKLKETSPKRMIVVAPTGVAAINAGGVTIHSFFQLPFGPYIPGSEMASGQNKSYSHKFSRDKINIIRSMDLLVIDEVSMVRADLLDAISDMLRRYRDRNRSEERRVGKECRS
;
A
#
# COMPACT_ATOMS: atom_id res chain seq x y z
N MET A 1 -26.33 -3.05 -22.00
CA MET A 1 -25.48 -1.84 -21.98
C MET A 1 -24.91 -1.70 -20.58
N MET A 2 -23.61 -1.94 -20.39
CA MET A 2 -22.95 -1.59 -19.14
C MET A 2 -22.99 -0.06 -19.03
N GLN A 3 -23.69 0.46 -18.03
CA GLN A 3 -23.59 1.89 -17.70
C GLN A 3 -22.14 2.16 -17.33
N THR A 4 -21.43 2.87 -18.18
CA THR A 4 -20.08 3.34 -17.91
C THR A 4 -20.17 4.31 -16.74
N ASN A 5 -19.63 3.92 -15.59
CA ASN A 5 -19.61 4.80 -14.43
C ASN A 5 -18.44 5.78 -14.61
N LEU A 6 -18.74 6.99 -15.05
CA LEU A 6 -17.77 8.04 -15.33
C LEU A 6 -16.78 8.26 -14.16
N GLN A 7 -17.23 8.09 -12.94
CA GLN A 7 -16.39 8.24 -11.75
C GLN A 7 -15.35 7.12 -11.65
N LEU A 8 -15.69 5.88 -11.99
CA LEU A 8 -14.76 4.76 -12.01
C LEU A 8 -13.75 4.87 -13.17
N ASP A 9 -14.19 5.36 -14.32
CA ASP A 9 -13.28 5.62 -15.46
C ASP A 9 -12.31 6.75 -15.12
N LEU A 10 -12.78 7.80 -14.45
CA LEU A 10 -11.93 8.87 -13.94
C LEU A 10 -10.91 8.35 -12.91
N ALA A 11 -11.33 7.53 -11.96
CA ALA A 11 -10.45 6.91 -10.97
C ALA A 11 -9.39 6.04 -11.66
N PHE A 12 -9.77 5.28 -12.68
CA PHE A 12 -8.84 4.49 -13.48
C PHE A 12 -7.78 5.36 -14.16
N ASN A 13 -8.19 6.45 -14.78
CA ASN A 13 -7.28 7.40 -15.43
C ASN A 13 -6.29 8.03 -14.44
N TYR A 14 -6.75 8.42 -13.26
CA TYR A 14 -5.86 8.93 -12.22
C TYR A 14 -4.86 7.88 -11.74
N LEU A 15 -5.30 6.64 -11.55
CA LEU A 15 -4.43 5.54 -11.14
C LEU A 15 -3.35 5.22 -12.18
N GLU A 16 -3.69 5.27 -13.47
CA GLU A 16 -2.73 4.95 -14.53
C GLU A 16 -1.76 6.10 -14.82
N ASN A 17 -2.22 7.33 -14.80
CA ASN A 17 -1.47 8.47 -15.34
C ASN A 17 -0.90 9.40 -14.26
N THR A 18 -1.21 9.18 -12.98
CA THR A 18 -0.71 10.05 -11.89
C THR A 18 -0.14 9.23 -10.73
N GLY A 19 0.60 9.91 -9.84
CA GLY A 19 1.04 9.39 -8.54
C GLY A 19 0.13 9.79 -7.38
N THR A 20 -1.09 10.25 -7.66
CA THR A 20 -2.00 10.77 -6.65
C THR A 20 -2.64 9.63 -5.85
N ASN A 21 -2.76 9.79 -4.54
CA ASN A 21 -3.52 8.88 -3.70
C ASN A 21 -5.03 9.06 -3.97
N ILE A 22 -5.75 7.95 -4.10
CA ILE A 22 -7.18 7.95 -4.39
C ILE A 22 -7.93 7.27 -3.26
N PHE A 23 -8.97 7.92 -2.76
CA PHE A 23 -9.94 7.33 -1.87
C PHE A 23 -11.25 7.08 -2.62
N LEU A 24 -11.50 5.79 -2.95
CA LEU A 24 -12.70 5.37 -3.66
C LEU A 24 -13.78 4.96 -2.65
N THR A 25 -14.85 5.74 -2.56
CA THR A 25 -15.97 5.47 -1.67
C THR A 25 -17.27 5.28 -2.48
N GLY A 26 -18.27 4.67 -1.87
CA GLY A 26 -19.58 4.45 -2.48
C GLY A 26 -20.36 3.37 -1.75
N LYS A 27 -21.68 3.38 -1.95
CA LYS A 27 -22.59 2.37 -1.37
C LYS A 27 -22.24 0.95 -1.84
N ALA A 28 -22.74 -0.06 -1.14
CA ALA A 28 -22.67 -1.44 -1.60
C ALA A 28 -23.30 -1.56 -3.01
N GLY A 29 -22.73 -2.39 -3.86
CA GLY A 29 -23.24 -2.59 -5.23
C GLY A 29 -22.87 -1.50 -6.25
N THR A 30 -22.08 -0.49 -5.90
CA THR A 30 -21.66 0.56 -6.85
C THR A 30 -20.52 0.15 -7.79
N GLY A 31 -20.08 -1.11 -7.75
CA GLY A 31 -19.10 -1.64 -8.68
C GLY A 31 -17.63 -1.53 -8.20
N LYS A 32 -17.36 -1.18 -6.94
CA LYS A 32 -15.98 -1.09 -6.41
C LYS A 32 -15.17 -2.38 -6.58
N THR A 33 -15.76 -3.51 -6.23
CA THR A 33 -15.12 -4.83 -6.39
C THR A 33 -14.88 -5.18 -7.85
N THR A 34 -15.83 -4.88 -8.71
CA THR A 34 -15.69 -5.09 -10.17
C THR A 34 -14.60 -4.18 -10.73
N PHE A 35 -14.53 -2.94 -10.27
CA PHE A 35 -13.46 -2.00 -10.62
C PHE A 35 -12.07 -2.54 -10.22
N LEU A 36 -11.94 -3.05 -8.99
CA LEU A 36 -10.67 -3.63 -8.53
C LEU A 36 -10.26 -4.85 -9.37
N LYS A 37 -11.20 -5.72 -9.73
CA LYS A 37 -10.93 -6.85 -10.64
C LYS A 37 -10.47 -6.37 -12.01
N LYS A 38 -11.19 -5.44 -12.62
CA LYS A 38 -10.82 -4.82 -13.91
C LYS A 38 -9.43 -4.18 -13.83
N LEU A 39 -9.14 -3.45 -12.77
CA LEU A 39 -7.85 -2.80 -12.57
C LEU A 39 -6.70 -3.83 -12.51
N LYS A 40 -6.90 -4.96 -11.83
CA LYS A 40 -5.92 -6.05 -11.77
C LYS A 40 -5.65 -6.69 -13.14
N GLU A 41 -6.68 -6.78 -13.98
CA GLU A 41 -6.58 -7.44 -15.30
C GLU A 41 -5.98 -6.51 -16.35
N THR A 42 -6.20 -5.21 -16.24
CA THR A 42 -5.87 -4.25 -17.30
C THR A 42 -4.69 -3.35 -17.01
N SER A 43 -4.38 -3.10 -15.73
CA SER A 43 -3.27 -2.22 -15.37
C SER A 43 -1.91 -2.92 -15.51
N PRO A 44 -0.93 -2.29 -16.17
CA PRO A 44 0.44 -2.79 -16.25
C PRO A 44 1.23 -2.60 -14.94
N LYS A 45 0.66 -1.90 -13.95
CA LYS A 45 1.33 -1.58 -12.69
C LYS A 45 1.47 -2.81 -11.80
N ARG A 46 2.61 -2.94 -11.15
CA ARG A 46 2.83 -3.97 -10.12
C ARG A 46 2.01 -3.62 -8.90
N MET A 47 0.88 -4.28 -8.78
CA MET A 47 -0.14 -4.00 -7.77
C MET A 47 -0.07 -4.99 -6.62
N ILE A 48 -0.11 -4.48 -5.41
CA ILE A 48 -0.33 -5.26 -4.19
C ILE A 48 -1.68 -4.87 -3.60
N VAL A 49 -2.51 -5.87 -3.31
CA VAL A 49 -3.80 -5.66 -2.65
C VAL A 49 -3.73 -6.21 -1.24
N VAL A 50 -4.09 -5.38 -0.29
CA VAL A 50 -4.14 -5.74 1.13
C VAL A 50 -5.52 -5.40 1.71
N ALA A 51 -5.90 -6.12 2.76
CA ALA A 51 -7.15 -5.89 3.47
C ALA A 51 -6.97 -6.11 4.98
N PRO A 52 -7.84 -5.54 5.83
CA PRO A 52 -7.72 -5.66 7.29
C PRO A 52 -8.03 -7.06 7.81
N THR A 53 -8.86 -7.83 7.12
CA THR A 53 -9.28 -9.18 7.55
C THR A 53 -8.95 -10.25 6.50
N GLY A 54 -8.84 -11.50 6.94
CA GLY A 54 -8.59 -12.63 6.04
C GLY A 54 -9.70 -12.81 5.00
N VAL A 55 -10.96 -12.65 5.39
CA VAL A 55 -12.10 -12.77 4.47
C VAL A 55 -12.07 -11.69 3.41
N ALA A 56 -11.85 -10.43 3.81
CA ALA A 56 -11.72 -9.33 2.86
C ALA A 56 -10.52 -9.52 1.93
N ALA A 57 -9.38 -10.00 2.44
CA ALA A 57 -8.21 -10.29 1.64
C ALA A 57 -8.47 -11.37 0.58
N ILE A 58 -9.15 -12.46 0.93
CA ILE A 58 -9.54 -13.51 -0.01
C ILE A 58 -10.47 -12.95 -1.09
N ASN A 59 -11.49 -12.20 -0.70
CA ASN A 59 -12.46 -11.61 -1.62
C ASN A 59 -11.82 -10.61 -2.60
N ALA A 60 -10.86 -9.83 -2.13
CA ALA A 60 -10.09 -8.90 -2.94
C ALA A 60 -8.96 -9.58 -3.74
N GLY A 61 -8.72 -10.86 -3.52
CA GLY A 61 -7.59 -11.59 -4.13
C GLY A 61 -6.24 -11.03 -3.71
N GLY A 62 -6.11 -10.66 -2.45
CA GLY A 62 -4.91 -10.09 -1.85
C GLY A 62 -4.49 -10.83 -0.58
N VAL A 63 -3.77 -10.14 0.30
CA VAL A 63 -3.30 -10.64 1.59
C VAL A 63 -3.68 -9.68 2.71
N THR A 64 -3.61 -10.13 3.97
CA THR A 64 -3.91 -9.22 5.08
C THR A 64 -2.79 -8.20 5.29
N ILE A 65 -3.15 -7.01 5.77
CA ILE A 65 -2.20 -5.93 6.12
C ILE A 65 -1.13 -6.46 7.07
N HIS A 66 -1.55 -7.14 8.14
CA HIS A 66 -0.63 -7.68 9.15
C HIS A 66 0.35 -8.70 8.58
N SER A 67 -0.12 -9.58 7.69
CA SER A 67 0.74 -10.57 7.03
C SER A 67 1.70 -9.90 6.05
N PHE A 68 1.22 -8.96 5.24
CA PHE A 68 2.06 -8.31 4.24
C PHE A 68 3.15 -7.46 4.87
N PHE A 69 2.81 -6.60 5.82
CA PHE A 69 3.76 -5.71 6.49
C PHE A 69 4.38 -6.31 7.75
N GLN A 70 4.06 -7.57 8.09
CA GLN A 70 4.55 -8.27 9.29
C GLN A 70 4.35 -7.43 10.56
N LEU A 71 3.21 -6.75 10.65
CA LEU A 71 2.86 -5.92 11.78
C LEU A 71 2.30 -6.80 12.91
N PRO A 72 2.67 -6.56 14.17
CA PRO A 72 2.06 -7.24 15.30
C PRO A 72 0.61 -6.80 15.49
N PHE A 73 -0.14 -7.64 16.18
CA PHE A 73 -1.48 -7.29 16.63
C PHE A 73 -1.36 -6.37 17.86
N GLY A 74 -1.89 -5.18 17.75
CA GLY A 74 -1.86 -4.18 18.82
C GLY A 74 -1.76 -2.75 18.29
N PRO A 75 -1.82 -1.75 19.19
CA PRO A 75 -1.69 -0.36 18.79
C PRO A 75 -0.26 -0.05 18.33
N TYR A 76 -0.16 0.67 17.23
CA TYR A 76 1.11 1.21 16.74
C TYR A 76 1.37 2.58 17.36
N ILE A 77 2.55 2.75 17.95
CA ILE A 77 3.00 4.02 18.51
C ILE A 77 4.22 4.50 17.73
N PRO A 78 4.09 5.56 16.94
CA PRO A 78 5.21 6.13 16.20
C PRO A 78 6.37 6.51 17.13
N GLY A 79 7.60 6.15 16.78
CA GLY A 79 8.79 6.51 17.57
C GLY A 79 9.04 5.70 18.84
N SER A 80 8.22 4.71 19.18
CA SER A 80 8.43 3.84 20.33
C SER A 80 9.66 2.94 20.19
N GLU A 81 10.24 2.83 19.02
CA GLU A 81 11.49 2.09 18.77
C GLU A 81 12.70 2.70 19.49
N MET A 82 12.65 3.98 19.88
CA MET A 82 13.77 4.67 20.55
C MET A 82 13.64 4.76 22.08
N ALA A 83 12.48 4.51 22.65
CA ALA A 83 12.21 4.86 24.06
C ALA A 83 12.38 3.72 25.06
N SER A 84 12.49 2.47 24.65
CA SER A 84 12.62 1.37 25.60
C SER A 84 13.58 0.29 25.12
N GLY A 85 14.76 0.26 25.74
CA GLY A 85 15.78 -0.77 25.54
C GLY A 85 15.37 -2.20 25.90
N GLN A 86 14.08 -2.50 26.03
CA GLN A 86 13.56 -3.82 26.40
C GLN A 86 12.47 -4.39 25.50
N ASN A 87 11.96 -3.66 24.54
CA ASN A 87 10.98 -4.22 23.59
C ASN A 87 11.61 -4.46 22.22
N LYS A 88 11.95 -5.72 21.95
CA LYS A 88 12.34 -6.29 20.65
C LYS A 88 11.22 -6.19 19.59
N SER A 89 10.35 -5.17 19.62
CA SER A 89 9.01 -5.30 19.05
C SER A 89 8.87 -5.01 17.59
N TYR A 90 9.64 -4.15 16.96
CA TYR A 90 9.34 -3.74 15.58
C TYR A 90 10.54 -3.73 14.63
N SER A 91 11.66 -4.28 15.06
CA SER A 91 12.83 -4.47 14.19
C SER A 91 12.71 -5.78 13.39
N HIS A 92 11.53 -6.11 12.87
CA HIS A 92 11.45 -7.16 11.87
C HIS A 92 12.20 -6.69 10.62
N LYS A 93 13.41 -7.17 10.48
CA LYS A 93 14.13 -7.03 9.23
C LYS A 93 13.40 -7.88 8.19
N PHE A 94 12.69 -7.23 7.30
CA PHE A 94 12.14 -7.93 6.14
C PHE A 94 13.26 -8.69 5.41
N SER A 95 12.91 -9.84 4.87
CA SER A 95 13.80 -10.53 3.93
C SER A 95 14.12 -9.62 2.74
N ARG A 96 15.24 -9.85 2.08
CA ARG A 96 15.63 -9.08 0.89
C ARG A 96 14.54 -9.11 -0.19
N ASP A 97 13.92 -10.27 -0.37
CA ASP A 97 12.83 -10.44 -1.36
C ASP A 97 11.61 -9.58 -1.01
N LYS A 98 11.24 -9.51 0.26
CA LYS A 98 10.14 -8.67 0.73
C LYS A 98 10.41 -7.18 0.52
N ILE A 99 11.63 -6.75 0.80
CA ILE A 99 12.07 -5.38 0.55
C ILE A 99 12.00 -5.07 -0.95
N ASN A 100 12.44 -5.99 -1.79
CA ASN A 100 12.38 -5.84 -3.24
C ASN A 100 10.94 -5.73 -3.75
N ILE A 101 10.02 -6.53 -3.20
CA ILE A 101 8.57 -6.42 -3.51
C ILE A 101 8.04 -5.04 -3.14
N ILE A 102 8.32 -4.55 -1.93
CA ILE A 102 7.87 -3.23 -1.48
C ILE A 102 8.46 -2.10 -2.35
N ARG A 103 9.72 -2.21 -2.74
CA ARG A 103 10.40 -1.23 -3.60
C ARG A 103 9.88 -1.24 -5.02
N SER A 104 9.61 -2.41 -5.56
CA SER A 104 9.16 -2.57 -6.93
C SER A 104 7.66 -2.34 -7.13
N MET A 105 6.88 -2.27 -6.07
CA MET A 105 5.44 -2.05 -6.12
C MET A 105 5.12 -0.65 -6.66
N ASP A 106 4.25 -0.58 -7.68
CA ASP A 106 3.80 0.68 -8.27
C ASP A 106 2.51 1.17 -7.64
N LEU A 107 1.66 0.26 -7.17
CA LEU A 107 0.35 0.56 -6.60
C LEU A 107 0.05 -0.32 -5.39
N LEU A 108 -0.27 0.29 -4.26
CA LEU A 108 -0.84 -0.38 -3.10
C LEU A 108 -2.33 -0.09 -3.02
N VAL A 109 -3.13 -1.13 -3.00
CA VAL A 109 -4.58 -1.04 -2.80
C VAL A 109 -4.92 -1.56 -1.41
N ILE A 110 -5.64 -0.77 -0.64
CA ILE A 110 -6.17 -1.16 0.67
C ILE A 110 -7.68 -1.32 0.50
N ASP A 111 -8.15 -2.56 0.45
CA ASP A 111 -9.60 -2.84 0.40
C ASP A 111 -10.19 -2.78 1.82
N GLU A 112 -11.48 -2.48 1.92
CA GLU A 112 -12.21 -2.31 3.19
C GLU A 112 -11.51 -1.34 4.18
N VAL A 113 -11.01 -0.21 3.66
CA VAL A 113 -10.23 0.76 4.44
C VAL A 113 -10.97 1.35 5.64
N SER A 114 -12.32 1.33 5.63
CA SER A 114 -13.15 1.75 6.76
C SER A 114 -12.94 0.92 8.04
N MET A 115 -12.44 -0.31 7.89
CA MET A 115 -12.09 -1.20 9.01
C MET A 115 -10.63 -1.04 9.46
N VAL A 116 -9.84 -0.22 8.78
CA VAL A 116 -8.43 0.01 9.11
C VAL A 116 -8.33 1.13 10.15
N ARG A 117 -7.70 0.84 11.27
CA ARG A 117 -7.44 1.84 12.32
C ARG A 117 -6.39 2.86 11.82
N ALA A 118 -6.50 4.08 12.30
CA ALA A 118 -5.58 5.16 11.93
C ALA A 118 -4.11 4.82 12.24
N ASP A 119 -3.84 4.25 13.41
CA ASP A 119 -2.50 3.85 13.81
C ASP A 119 -1.91 2.74 12.89
N LEU A 120 -2.76 1.85 12.39
CA LEU A 120 -2.32 0.84 11.42
C LEU A 120 -1.97 1.47 10.07
N LEU A 121 -2.72 2.49 9.65
CA LEU A 121 -2.41 3.25 8.43
C LEU A 121 -1.10 4.04 8.58
N ASP A 122 -0.85 4.61 9.75
CA ASP A 122 0.42 5.26 10.08
C ASP A 122 1.59 4.27 10.01
N ALA A 123 1.42 3.06 10.55
CA ALA A 123 2.42 2.00 10.46
C ALA A 123 2.75 1.63 9.00
N ILE A 124 1.72 1.50 8.14
CA ILE A 124 1.90 1.26 6.70
C ILE A 124 2.70 2.40 6.07
N SER A 125 2.31 3.65 6.35
CA SER A 125 2.98 4.84 5.83
C SER A 125 4.45 4.90 6.23
N ASP A 126 4.78 4.65 7.48
CA ASP A 126 6.15 4.63 7.98
C ASP A 126 6.99 3.52 7.35
N MET A 127 6.40 2.33 7.18
CA MET A 127 7.06 1.23 6.47
C MET A 127 7.36 1.58 5.00
N LEU A 128 6.39 2.17 4.30
CA LEU A 128 6.58 2.59 2.92
C LEU A 128 7.66 3.66 2.80
N ARG A 129 7.65 4.67 3.66
CA ARG A 129 8.71 5.70 3.70
C ARG A 129 10.07 5.10 3.97
N ARG A 130 10.17 4.22 4.96
CA ARG A 130 11.44 3.58 5.35
C ARG A 130 12.10 2.79 4.22
N TYR A 131 11.32 2.08 3.42
CA TYR A 131 11.85 1.19 2.37
C TYR A 131 11.86 1.81 0.97
N ARG A 132 10.98 2.77 0.66
CA ARG A 132 10.90 3.42 -0.66
C ARG A 132 11.71 4.72 -0.74
N ASP A 133 11.73 5.54 0.30
CA ASP A 133 12.46 6.83 0.27
C ASP A 133 13.97 6.67 0.24
N ARG A 134 14.52 5.54 0.67
CA ARG A 134 15.95 5.23 0.50
C ARG A 134 16.39 5.23 -0.96
N ASN A 135 15.54 4.79 -1.88
CA ASN A 135 15.86 4.81 -3.31
C ASN A 135 15.92 6.25 -3.86
N ARG A 136 15.05 7.13 -3.41
CA ARG A 136 15.08 8.55 -3.82
C ARG A 136 16.37 9.27 -3.36
N SER A 137 16.93 8.89 -2.22
CA SER A 137 18.19 9.47 -1.74
C SER A 137 19.40 8.93 -2.50
N GLU A 138 19.38 7.69 -2.97
CA GLU A 138 20.43 7.10 -3.81
C GLU A 138 20.41 7.68 -5.23
N GLU A 139 19.23 7.82 -5.84
CA GLU A 139 19.07 8.48 -7.16
C GLU A 139 19.51 9.96 -7.12
N ARG A 140 19.26 10.68 -6.02
CA ARG A 140 19.75 12.04 -5.82
C ARG A 140 21.26 12.11 -5.63
N ARG A 141 21.89 11.08 -5.06
CA ARG A 141 23.37 11.01 -4.93
C ARG A 141 24.02 10.76 -6.28
N VAL A 142 23.51 9.82 -7.06
CA VAL A 142 24.00 9.54 -8.42
C VAL A 142 23.87 10.76 -9.33
N GLY A 143 22.77 11.51 -9.23
CA GLY A 143 22.57 12.75 -10.00
C GLY A 143 23.49 13.93 -9.60
N LYS A 144 24.11 13.90 -8.41
CA LYS A 144 25.07 14.94 -7.97
C LYS A 144 26.52 14.65 -8.39
N GLU A 145 26.87 13.40 -8.63
CA GLU A 145 28.22 13.02 -9.08
C GLU A 145 28.43 13.23 -10.59
N CYS A 146 27.38 13.44 -11.36
CA CYS A 146 27.47 13.78 -12.80
C CYS A 146 27.62 15.27 -13.09
N ARG A 147 27.88 16.12 -12.11
CA ARG A 147 28.19 17.56 -12.28
C ARG A 147 29.54 17.92 -11.70
N SER A 148 30.57 17.43 -12.34
CA SER A 148 31.93 17.97 -12.21
C SER A 148 32.64 17.87 -13.56
#